data_7fbd08deeaccf02abbeba26d5d3b2d1c
#
_entry.id   7fbd08deeaccf02abbeba26d5d3b2d1c
#
_cell.length_a   1.000
_cell.length_b   1.000
_cell.length_c   1.000
_cell.angle_alpha   90.00
_cell.angle_beta   90.00
_cell.angle_gamma   90.00
#
_symmetry.space_group_name_H-M   'P 1'
#
loop_
_entity.id
_entity.type
_entity.pdbx_description
1 polymer ?
#
loop_
_entity_poly.entity_id
_entity_poly.type
_entity_poly.pdbx_seq_one_letter_code
_entity_poly.pdbx_strand_id
1 'polypeptide(L)'
;LAFVLFAGILIGPFGSAARLFSQLKEAQGAMQRVFELLDTQPEVTDHPQAHTLPTIQGHVKFSGVDFTYDSRQPVLTDLSFEIQPGELVALVGPTGSGKSTIANLLHRFYDPTAGSIKLDGHDLREVTLESLYRQIAIVPQETILFGETIFENIRYGRESASEEDVIKASQVANAHDFITTLPDRYQTIIGEKGINLSGGQRQRIAIARAV
;
A
#
# COMPACT_ATOMS: atom_id res chain seq x y z
N LEU A 1 -7.79 -41.92 -57.36
CA LEU A 1 -8.53 -42.14 -56.10
C LEU A 1 -7.61 -42.29 -54.90
N ALA A 2 -6.59 -43.19 -54.96
CA ALA A 2 -5.64 -43.41 -53.84
C ALA A 2 -4.88 -42.11 -53.43
N PHE A 3 -4.42 -41.31 -54.36
CA PHE A 3 -3.69 -40.06 -54.09
C PHE A 3 -4.56 -39.05 -53.33
N VAL A 4 -5.85 -38.92 -53.66
CA VAL A 4 -6.76 -38.01 -52.98
C VAL A 4 -7.04 -38.45 -51.51
N LEU A 5 -7.15 -39.76 -51.31
CA LEU A 5 -7.32 -40.34 -49.98
C LEU A 5 -6.06 -40.12 -49.09
N PHE A 6 -4.86 -40.34 -49.63
CA PHE A 6 -3.59 -40.10 -48.92
C PHE A 6 -3.39 -38.60 -48.61
N ALA A 7 -3.72 -37.72 -49.55
CA ALA A 7 -3.64 -36.27 -49.33
C ALA A 7 -4.59 -35.84 -48.20
N GLY A 8 -5.82 -36.37 -48.16
CA GLY A 8 -6.80 -36.08 -47.11
C GLY A 8 -6.33 -36.58 -45.71
N ILE A 9 -5.70 -37.75 -45.65
CA ILE A 9 -5.16 -38.30 -44.37
C ILE A 9 -3.99 -37.45 -43.86
N LEU A 10 -3.16 -36.88 -44.75
CA LEU A 10 -2.02 -36.05 -44.37
C LEU A 10 -2.40 -34.64 -43.89
N ILE A 11 -3.46 -34.05 -44.47
CA ILE A 11 -3.89 -32.67 -44.15
C ILE A 11 -4.36 -32.54 -42.67
N GLY A 12 -5.05 -33.57 -42.14
CA GLY A 12 -5.57 -33.58 -40.76
C GLY A 12 -4.49 -33.39 -39.68
N PRO A 13 -3.44 -34.21 -39.65
CA PRO A 13 -2.32 -34.06 -38.70
C PRO A 13 -1.60 -32.72 -38.78
N PHE A 14 -1.41 -32.17 -40.00
CA PHE A 14 -0.79 -30.84 -40.17
C PHE A 14 -1.66 -29.72 -39.59
N GLY A 15 -2.95 -29.77 -39.77
CA GLY A 15 -3.89 -28.81 -39.17
C GLY A 15 -3.92 -28.91 -37.62
N SER A 16 -3.80 -30.13 -37.10
CA SER A 16 -3.71 -30.34 -35.65
C SER A 16 -2.40 -29.83 -35.07
N ALA A 17 -1.27 -30.08 -35.74
CA ALA A 17 0.05 -29.59 -35.34
C ALA A 17 0.12 -28.05 -35.35
N ALA A 18 -0.47 -27.41 -36.38
CA ALA A 18 -0.55 -25.94 -36.44
C ALA A 18 -1.37 -25.36 -35.26
N ARG A 19 -2.51 -26.00 -34.92
CA ARG A 19 -3.30 -25.58 -33.75
C ARG A 19 -2.55 -25.75 -32.43
N LEU A 20 -1.88 -26.87 -32.21
CA LEU A 20 -1.05 -27.10 -31.05
C LEU A 20 0.06 -26.07 -30.93
N PHE A 21 0.72 -25.74 -32.04
CA PHE A 21 1.74 -24.71 -32.05
C PHE A 21 1.18 -23.32 -31.67
N SER A 22 0.00 -22.95 -32.19
CA SER A 22 -0.66 -21.71 -31.81
C SER A 22 -1.04 -21.68 -30.33
N GLN A 23 -1.59 -22.78 -29.79
CA GLN A 23 -1.92 -22.89 -28.37
C GLN A 23 -0.67 -22.80 -27.48
N LEU A 24 0.43 -23.42 -27.88
CA LEU A 24 1.72 -23.30 -27.20
C LEU A 24 2.23 -21.86 -27.17
N LYS A 25 2.12 -21.15 -28.29
CA LYS A 25 2.51 -19.73 -28.37
C LYS A 25 1.61 -18.83 -27.50
N GLU A 26 0.33 -19.08 -27.46
CA GLU A 26 -0.61 -18.37 -26.60
C GLU A 26 -0.30 -18.62 -25.11
N ALA A 27 -0.11 -19.88 -24.73
CA ALA A 27 0.28 -20.25 -23.38
C ALA A 27 1.63 -19.64 -22.98
N GLN A 28 2.61 -19.65 -23.88
CA GLN A 28 3.92 -19.02 -23.65
C GLN A 28 3.77 -17.51 -23.40
N GLY A 29 2.93 -16.81 -24.21
CA GLY A 29 2.69 -15.38 -24.03
C GLY A 29 1.97 -15.07 -22.70
N ALA A 30 1.05 -15.93 -22.27
CA ALA A 30 0.38 -15.79 -20.97
C ALA A 30 1.37 -16.01 -19.79
N MET A 31 2.20 -17.06 -19.88
CA MET A 31 3.24 -17.32 -18.88
C MET A 31 4.26 -16.19 -18.78
N GLN A 32 4.68 -15.63 -19.91
CA GLN A 32 5.64 -14.53 -19.92
C GLN A 32 5.14 -13.33 -19.11
N ARG A 33 3.88 -12.95 -19.26
CA ARG A 33 3.27 -11.85 -18.46
C ARG A 33 3.26 -12.14 -16.97
N VAL A 34 3.02 -13.40 -16.59
CA VAL A 34 3.07 -13.81 -15.17
C VAL A 34 4.50 -13.70 -14.64
N PHE A 35 5.49 -14.16 -15.40
CA PHE A 35 6.90 -14.04 -15.00
C PHE A 35 7.35 -12.59 -14.94
N GLU A 36 6.99 -11.75 -15.93
CA GLU A 36 7.30 -10.31 -15.89
C GLU A 36 6.76 -9.66 -14.62
N LEU A 37 5.55 -10.04 -14.16
CA LEU A 37 4.99 -9.55 -12.91
C LEU A 37 5.74 -10.08 -11.68
N LEU A 38 6.09 -11.37 -11.66
CA LEU A 38 6.84 -12.00 -10.56
C LEU A 38 8.28 -11.49 -10.46
N ASP A 39 8.90 -11.18 -11.59
CA ASP A 39 10.27 -10.67 -11.66
C ASP A 39 10.36 -9.15 -11.41
N THR A 40 9.22 -8.47 -11.28
CA THR A 40 9.19 -7.03 -10.96
C THR A 40 9.82 -6.80 -9.59
N GLN A 41 10.93 -6.08 -9.57
CA GLN A 41 11.59 -5.72 -8.32
C GLN A 41 10.90 -4.51 -7.70
N PRO A 42 10.65 -4.50 -6.39
CA PRO A 42 10.17 -3.32 -5.68
C PRO A 42 11.20 -2.17 -5.81
N GLU A 43 10.73 -0.95 -6.01
CA GLU A 43 11.60 0.24 -6.08
C GLU A 43 12.29 0.52 -4.75
N VAL A 44 11.62 0.22 -3.64
CA VAL A 44 12.14 0.40 -2.28
C VAL A 44 12.26 -0.97 -1.62
N THR A 45 13.46 -1.28 -1.16
CA THR A 45 13.79 -2.51 -0.43
C THR A 45 14.65 -2.18 0.78
N ASP A 46 14.70 -3.10 1.73
CA ASP A 46 15.61 -2.97 2.88
C ASP A 46 17.06 -3.05 2.41
N HIS A 47 17.87 -2.11 2.89
CA HIS A 47 19.30 -2.19 2.69
C HIS A 47 19.87 -3.44 3.41
N PRO A 48 20.86 -4.16 2.86
CA PRO A 48 21.44 -5.35 3.52
C PRO A 48 21.93 -5.14 4.95
N GLN A 49 22.23 -3.89 5.32
CA GLN A 49 22.69 -3.49 6.66
C GLN A 49 21.59 -2.71 7.41
N ALA A 50 20.34 -2.74 6.94
CA ALA A 50 19.25 -2.06 7.64
C ALA A 50 19.06 -2.65 9.05
N HIS A 51 18.86 -1.77 10.00
CA HIS A 51 18.62 -2.14 11.39
C HIS A 51 17.17 -1.93 11.80
N THR A 52 16.75 -2.58 12.86
CA THR A 52 15.41 -2.37 13.41
C THR A 52 15.31 -0.97 14.01
N LEU A 53 14.30 -0.21 13.65
CA LEU A 53 13.98 1.10 14.23
C LEU A 53 13.58 0.90 15.71
N PRO A 54 14.25 1.54 16.67
CA PRO A 54 13.83 1.50 18.07
C PRO A 54 12.48 2.20 18.26
N THR A 55 11.85 2.06 19.43
CA THR A 55 10.61 2.80 19.73
C THR A 55 10.84 4.30 19.59
N ILE A 56 10.02 4.94 18.75
CA ILE A 56 10.18 6.33 18.36
C ILE A 56 9.43 7.28 19.31
N GLN A 57 9.95 8.51 19.42
CA GLN A 57 9.28 9.65 20.06
C GLN A 57 8.53 10.51 19.03
N GLY A 58 8.91 10.41 17.76
CA GLY A 58 8.23 11.07 16.65
C GLY A 58 8.91 12.37 16.20
N HIS A 59 10.22 12.54 16.42
CA HIS A 59 11.00 13.64 15.84
C HIS A 59 11.28 13.36 14.36
N VAL A 60 10.73 14.19 13.47
CA VAL A 60 10.89 14.07 12.00
C VAL A 60 11.77 15.19 11.48
N LYS A 61 12.75 14.86 10.64
CA LYS A 61 13.63 15.84 9.99
C LYS A 61 13.81 15.56 8.51
N PHE A 62 13.45 16.53 7.67
CA PHE A 62 13.78 16.57 6.25
C PHE A 62 14.97 17.51 6.07
N SER A 63 15.97 17.09 5.31
CA SER A 63 17.21 17.85 5.12
C SER A 63 17.60 17.84 3.63
N GLY A 64 17.41 18.97 2.94
CA GLY A 64 17.76 19.14 1.53
C GLY A 64 17.10 18.12 0.61
N VAL A 65 15.84 17.79 0.83
CA VAL A 65 15.16 16.70 0.12
C VAL A 65 14.73 17.14 -1.26
N ASP A 66 15.27 16.44 -2.27
CA ASP A 66 14.79 16.49 -3.66
C ASP A 66 14.02 15.22 -3.97
N PHE A 67 12.95 15.35 -4.77
CA PHE A 67 12.20 14.17 -5.21
C PHE A 67 11.51 14.39 -6.56
N THR A 68 11.53 13.35 -7.38
CA THR A 68 10.77 13.23 -8.63
C THR A 68 10.23 11.81 -8.80
N TYR A 69 9.00 11.66 -9.31
CA TYR A 69 8.43 10.34 -9.66
C TYR A 69 8.97 9.79 -10.97
N ASP A 70 9.24 10.69 -11.89
CA ASP A 70 9.92 10.41 -13.15
C ASP A 70 11.02 11.46 -13.38
N SER A 71 12.04 11.12 -14.13
CA SER A 71 13.21 11.99 -14.34
C SER A 71 12.91 13.32 -15.06
N ARG A 72 11.64 13.68 -15.27
CA ARG A 72 11.24 14.83 -16.12
C ARG A 72 10.84 16.07 -15.34
N GLN A 73 10.20 15.94 -14.19
CA GLN A 73 9.75 17.11 -13.41
C GLN A 73 10.01 16.91 -11.93
N PRO A 74 10.79 17.79 -11.28
CA PRO A 74 10.97 17.75 -9.84
C PRO A 74 9.64 18.10 -9.13
N VAL A 75 9.28 17.32 -8.11
CA VAL A 75 8.09 17.54 -7.26
C VAL A 75 8.47 18.26 -5.98
N LEU A 76 9.63 17.94 -5.43
CA LEU A 76 10.22 18.62 -4.27
C LEU A 76 11.64 19.03 -4.63
N THR A 77 12.04 20.22 -4.18
CA THR A 77 13.39 20.76 -4.41
C THR A 77 13.89 21.43 -3.14
N ASP A 78 15.03 20.95 -2.63
CA ASP A 78 15.72 21.44 -1.43
C ASP A 78 14.79 21.63 -0.22
N LEU A 79 13.88 20.67 -0.01
CA LEU A 79 12.91 20.75 1.07
C LEU A 79 13.58 20.42 2.41
N SER A 80 13.53 21.37 3.33
CA SER A 80 14.08 21.21 4.67
C SER A 80 13.09 21.72 5.71
N PHE A 81 12.73 20.87 6.68
CA PHE A 81 11.93 21.24 7.85
C PHE A 81 12.11 20.19 8.95
N GLU A 82 11.62 20.51 10.14
CA GLU A 82 11.73 19.68 11.32
C GLU A 82 10.43 19.71 12.11
N ILE A 83 9.98 18.55 12.61
CA ILE A 83 8.78 18.39 13.43
C ILE A 83 9.21 17.80 14.77
N GLN A 84 8.84 18.45 15.87
CA GLN A 84 9.16 17.98 17.20
C GLN A 84 8.21 16.89 17.67
N PRO A 85 8.63 16.02 18.60
CA PRO A 85 7.76 15.01 19.20
C PRO A 85 6.45 15.61 19.75
N GLY A 86 5.31 15.00 19.40
CA GLY A 86 3.99 15.46 19.84
C GLY A 86 3.45 16.69 19.13
N GLU A 87 4.17 17.24 18.18
CA GLU A 87 3.71 18.40 17.41
C GLU A 87 2.68 18.01 16.36
N LEU A 88 1.62 18.80 16.22
CA LEU A 88 0.64 18.69 15.14
C LEU A 88 0.99 19.66 14.02
N VAL A 89 1.35 19.15 12.86
CA VAL A 89 1.74 19.94 11.69
C VAL A 89 0.73 19.79 10.57
N ALA A 90 0.33 20.93 9.98
CA ALA A 90 -0.54 20.99 8.80
C ALA A 90 0.26 21.39 7.56
N LEU A 91 0.23 20.55 6.52
CA LEU A 91 0.78 20.87 5.21
C LEU A 91 -0.29 21.57 4.37
N VAL A 92 -0.09 22.84 4.04
CA VAL A 92 -1.02 23.64 3.24
C VAL A 92 -0.41 24.05 1.91
N GLY A 93 -1.22 24.18 0.88
CA GLY A 93 -0.77 24.58 -0.45
C GLY A 93 -1.73 24.11 -1.55
N PRO A 94 -1.58 24.61 -2.79
CA PRO A 94 -2.42 24.21 -3.92
C PRO A 94 -2.26 22.73 -4.28
N THR A 95 -3.19 22.21 -5.09
CA THR A 95 -3.06 20.87 -5.66
C THR A 95 -1.77 20.78 -6.49
N GLY A 96 -1.04 19.68 -6.34
CA GLY A 96 0.25 19.49 -7.02
C GLY A 96 1.47 20.08 -6.30
N SER A 97 1.32 20.72 -5.13
CA SER A 97 2.46 21.28 -4.37
C SER A 97 3.29 20.25 -3.59
N GLY A 98 3.12 18.97 -3.81
CA GLY A 98 3.95 17.94 -3.18
C GLY A 98 3.51 17.47 -1.78
N LYS A 99 2.36 17.91 -1.23
CA LYS A 99 1.90 17.52 0.12
C LYS A 99 1.77 16.02 0.32
N SER A 100 1.13 15.33 -0.62
CA SER A 100 1.00 13.86 -0.58
C SER A 100 2.35 13.17 -0.77
N THR A 101 3.24 13.77 -1.55
CA THR A 101 4.60 13.27 -1.77
C THR A 101 5.42 13.29 -0.47
N ILE A 102 5.29 14.35 0.35
CA ILE A 102 5.94 14.43 1.66
C ILE A 102 5.48 13.26 2.55
N ALA A 103 4.16 12.99 2.61
CA ALA A 103 3.62 11.87 3.36
C ALA A 103 4.12 10.52 2.82
N ASN A 104 4.16 10.33 1.49
CA ASN A 104 4.64 9.11 0.86
C ASN A 104 6.14 8.88 1.14
N LEU A 105 6.95 9.92 1.13
CA LEU A 105 8.37 9.85 1.46
C LEU A 105 8.59 9.53 2.94
N LEU A 106 7.80 10.09 3.85
CA LEU A 106 7.88 9.78 5.29
C LEU A 106 7.53 8.30 5.55
N HIS A 107 6.57 7.74 4.80
CA HIS A 107 6.25 6.30 4.86
C HIS A 107 7.23 5.43 4.06
N ARG A 108 8.22 6.05 3.42
CA ARG A 108 9.20 5.36 2.58
C ARG A 108 8.53 4.49 1.50
N PHE A 109 7.43 4.95 0.90
CA PHE A 109 6.91 4.37 -0.33
C PHE A 109 7.82 4.67 -1.52
N TYR A 110 8.64 5.71 -1.38
CA TYR A 110 9.73 6.11 -2.28
C TYR A 110 10.90 6.58 -1.45
N ASP A 111 12.11 6.41 -1.97
CA ASP A 111 13.30 7.04 -1.40
C ASP A 111 13.54 8.42 -2.06
N PRO A 112 14.04 9.42 -1.34
CA PRO A 112 14.33 10.73 -1.90
C PRO A 112 15.46 10.64 -2.95
N THR A 113 15.37 11.46 -4.02
CA THR A 113 16.40 11.54 -5.07
C THR A 113 17.70 12.14 -4.54
N ALA A 114 17.60 13.12 -3.63
CA ALA A 114 18.72 13.69 -2.89
C ALA A 114 18.28 14.11 -1.49
N GLY A 115 19.23 14.39 -0.61
CA GLY A 115 18.97 14.73 0.79
C GLY A 115 18.68 13.51 1.67
N SER A 116 18.09 13.75 2.84
CA SER A 116 17.77 12.69 3.80
C SER A 116 16.50 13.00 4.60
N ILE A 117 15.81 11.93 5.00
CA ILE A 117 14.65 11.98 5.89
C ILE A 117 14.98 11.12 7.10
N LYS A 118 14.91 11.73 8.28
CA LYS A 118 15.23 11.05 9.53
C LYS A 118 14.03 11.03 10.47
N LEU A 119 13.88 9.91 11.17
CA LEU A 119 12.92 9.69 12.23
C LEU A 119 13.71 9.38 13.51
N ASP A 120 13.60 10.23 14.53
CA ASP A 120 14.39 10.19 15.77
C ASP A 120 15.91 10.06 15.52
N GLY A 121 16.42 10.73 14.49
CA GLY A 121 17.83 10.70 14.10
C GLY A 121 18.24 9.56 13.18
N HIS A 122 17.41 8.52 12.98
CA HIS A 122 17.65 7.40 12.07
C HIS A 122 17.20 7.77 10.64
N ASP A 123 18.09 7.62 9.67
CA ASP A 123 17.71 7.77 8.25
C ASP A 123 16.75 6.63 7.85
N LEU A 124 15.64 6.96 7.19
CA LEU A 124 14.63 5.97 6.82
C LEU A 124 15.18 4.87 5.90
N ARG A 125 16.25 5.15 5.14
CA ARG A 125 16.91 4.17 4.27
C ARG A 125 17.75 3.14 5.00
N GLU A 126 18.12 3.43 6.26
CA GLU A 126 18.97 2.57 7.10
C GLU A 126 18.17 1.69 8.05
N VAL A 127 16.85 1.86 8.12
CA VAL A 127 15.96 1.05 8.95
C VAL A 127 15.16 0.07 8.12
N THR A 128 14.73 -1.05 8.72
CA THR A 128 13.88 -2.02 8.04
C THR A 128 12.46 -1.49 7.88
N LEU A 129 11.84 -1.72 6.71
CA LEU A 129 10.46 -1.30 6.40
C LEU A 129 9.47 -1.86 7.43
N GLU A 130 9.66 -3.12 7.84
CA GLU A 130 8.81 -3.74 8.84
C GLU A 130 8.82 -2.95 10.17
N SER A 131 10.00 -2.56 10.67
CA SER A 131 10.10 -1.81 11.93
C SER A 131 9.56 -0.39 11.80
N LEU A 132 9.69 0.23 10.63
CA LEU A 132 9.11 1.53 10.32
C LEU A 132 7.58 1.47 10.33
N TYR A 133 6.99 0.55 9.57
CA TYR A 133 5.53 0.42 9.45
C TYR A 133 4.83 -0.03 10.74
N ARG A 134 5.54 -0.62 11.68
CA ARG A 134 5.00 -0.91 13.01
C ARG A 134 4.84 0.33 13.90
N GLN A 135 5.44 1.46 13.54
CA GLN A 135 5.49 2.65 14.38
C GLN A 135 4.87 3.89 13.73
N ILE A 136 4.63 3.86 12.43
CA ILE A 136 3.95 4.93 11.70
C ILE A 136 2.72 4.39 11.00
N ALA A 137 1.68 5.22 10.91
CA ALA A 137 0.46 4.86 10.21
C ALA A 137 0.01 6.00 9.29
N ILE A 138 -0.70 5.64 8.23
CA ILE A 138 -1.29 6.59 7.29
C ILE A 138 -2.80 6.38 7.21
N VAL A 139 -3.56 7.47 7.23
CA VAL A 139 -4.99 7.47 6.92
C VAL A 139 -5.17 8.14 5.57
N PRO A 140 -5.39 7.38 4.49
CA PRO A 140 -5.55 7.96 3.16
C PRO A 140 -6.86 8.73 3.02
N GLN A 141 -6.89 9.69 2.09
CA GLN A 141 -8.09 10.47 1.79
C GLN A 141 -9.23 9.57 1.29
N GLU A 142 -8.94 8.64 0.39
CA GLU A 142 -9.87 7.60 -0.02
C GLU A 142 -9.68 6.37 0.86
N THR A 143 -10.61 6.18 1.77
CA THR A 143 -10.56 5.08 2.73
C THR A 143 -10.99 3.77 2.08
N ILE A 144 -10.12 2.78 2.10
CA ILE A 144 -10.41 1.41 1.68
C ILE A 144 -10.66 0.55 2.93
N LEU A 145 -11.84 -0.06 2.98
CA LEU A 145 -12.20 -1.06 3.98
C LEU A 145 -12.31 -2.43 3.31
N PHE A 146 -11.91 -3.45 4.03
CA PHE A 146 -12.03 -4.84 3.59
C PHE A 146 -13.47 -5.34 3.75
N GLY A 147 -13.89 -6.29 2.91
CA GLY A 147 -15.20 -6.96 2.97
C GLY A 147 -15.36 -7.89 4.18
N GLU A 148 -14.85 -7.47 5.33
CA GLU A 148 -14.82 -8.18 6.60
C GLU A 148 -15.63 -7.43 7.66
N THR A 149 -15.65 -7.91 8.90
CA THR A 149 -16.30 -7.22 10.01
C THR A 149 -15.61 -5.89 10.32
N ILE A 150 -16.34 -4.98 11.01
CA ILE A 150 -15.74 -3.74 11.54
C ILE A 150 -14.60 -4.07 12.49
N PHE A 151 -14.76 -5.11 13.32
CA PHE A 151 -13.74 -5.60 14.23
C PHE A 151 -12.44 -5.95 13.49
N GLU A 152 -12.52 -6.79 12.46
CA GLU A 152 -11.35 -7.21 11.69
C GLU A 152 -10.72 -6.04 10.92
N ASN A 153 -11.54 -5.12 10.43
CA ASN A 153 -11.03 -3.91 9.79
C ASN A 153 -10.19 -3.03 10.71
N ILE A 154 -10.57 -2.89 11.99
CA ILE A 154 -9.79 -2.12 12.97
C ILE A 154 -8.57 -2.94 13.40
N ARG A 155 -8.75 -4.22 13.72
CA ARG A 155 -7.66 -5.13 14.15
C ARG A 155 -6.55 -5.27 13.12
N TYR A 156 -6.86 -5.06 11.84
CA TYR A 156 -5.86 -5.10 10.75
C TYR A 156 -4.67 -4.16 10.98
N GLY A 157 -4.85 -3.06 11.69
CA GLY A 157 -3.75 -2.15 12.08
C GLY A 157 -2.72 -2.80 13.01
N ARG A 158 -3.18 -3.72 13.88
CA ARG A 158 -2.32 -4.53 14.76
C ARG A 158 -2.96 -5.91 14.95
N GLU A 159 -2.48 -6.90 14.22
CA GLU A 159 -3.04 -8.25 14.18
C GLU A 159 -3.15 -8.92 15.58
N SER A 160 -2.22 -8.60 16.48
CA SER A 160 -2.21 -9.08 17.87
C SER A 160 -3.13 -8.30 18.82
N ALA A 161 -3.89 -7.30 18.33
CA ALA A 161 -4.76 -6.49 19.17
C ALA A 161 -5.89 -7.31 19.80
N SER A 162 -6.11 -7.10 21.10
CA SER A 162 -7.23 -7.66 21.83
C SER A 162 -8.54 -6.96 21.49
N GLU A 163 -9.68 -7.55 21.86
CA GLU A 163 -10.98 -6.89 21.70
C GLU A 163 -11.04 -5.54 22.44
N GLU A 164 -10.43 -5.47 23.62
CA GLU A 164 -10.35 -4.25 24.42
C GLU A 164 -9.54 -3.15 23.70
N ASP A 165 -8.44 -3.51 23.03
CA ASP A 165 -7.62 -2.59 22.24
C ASP A 165 -8.42 -2.04 21.05
N VAL A 166 -9.15 -2.91 20.33
CA VAL A 166 -10.02 -2.51 19.20
C VAL A 166 -11.09 -1.53 19.66
N ILE A 167 -11.72 -1.79 20.81
CA ILE A 167 -12.72 -0.88 21.39
C ILE A 167 -12.08 0.47 21.75
N LYS A 168 -10.92 0.48 22.39
CA LYS A 168 -10.19 1.71 22.75
C LYS A 168 -9.84 2.53 21.51
N ALA A 169 -9.27 1.87 20.48
CA ALA A 169 -8.94 2.52 19.21
C ALA A 169 -10.18 3.16 18.56
N SER A 170 -11.31 2.45 18.58
CA SER A 170 -12.57 2.98 18.06
C SER A 170 -13.11 4.18 18.84
N GLN A 171 -12.89 4.21 20.17
CA GLN A 171 -13.26 5.36 21.01
C GLN A 171 -12.40 6.58 20.68
N VAL A 172 -11.09 6.40 20.56
CA VAL A 172 -10.15 7.48 20.15
C VAL A 172 -10.54 8.05 18.79
N ALA A 173 -10.93 7.18 17.86
CA ALA A 173 -11.37 7.58 16.51
C ALA A 173 -12.82 8.12 16.44
N ASN A 174 -13.53 8.25 17.57
CA ASN A 174 -14.97 8.58 17.62
C ASN A 174 -15.82 7.64 16.74
N ALA A 175 -15.45 6.38 16.64
CA ALA A 175 -16.16 5.36 15.88
C ALA A 175 -17.10 4.51 16.77
N HIS A 176 -16.77 4.34 18.05
CA HIS A 176 -17.46 3.45 18.99
C HIS A 176 -18.99 3.68 19.03
N ASP A 177 -19.41 4.92 19.14
CA ASP A 177 -20.83 5.26 19.34
C ASP A 177 -21.68 4.80 18.15
N PHE A 178 -21.27 5.09 16.92
CA PHE A 178 -22.03 4.64 15.76
C PHE A 178 -21.96 3.12 15.57
N ILE A 179 -20.80 2.49 15.88
CA ILE A 179 -20.66 1.03 15.77
C ILE A 179 -21.65 0.32 16.68
N THR A 180 -21.79 0.80 17.91
CA THR A 180 -22.71 0.20 18.91
C THR A 180 -24.20 0.37 18.58
N THR A 181 -24.56 1.30 17.68
CA THR A 181 -25.93 1.45 17.18
C THR A 181 -26.28 0.47 16.06
N LEU A 182 -25.31 -0.18 15.46
CA LEU A 182 -25.55 -1.18 14.42
C LEU A 182 -26.08 -2.50 15.02
N PRO A 183 -26.93 -3.25 14.31
CA PRO A 183 -27.51 -4.50 14.82
C PRO A 183 -26.44 -5.49 15.31
N ASP A 184 -25.40 -5.70 14.54
CA ASP A 184 -24.32 -6.65 14.84
C ASP A 184 -23.07 -5.95 15.42
N ARG A 185 -23.16 -4.66 15.74
CA ARG A 185 -22.09 -3.87 16.35
C ARG A 185 -20.76 -4.07 15.63
N TYR A 186 -19.71 -4.47 16.35
CA TYR A 186 -18.38 -4.74 15.79
C TYR A 186 -18.33 -5.92 14.82
N GLN A 187 -19.30 -6.85 14.91
CA GLN A 187 -19.42 -8.00 14.00
C GLN A 187 -20.18 -7.65 12.71
N THR A 188 -20.62 -6.41 12.55
CA THR A 188 -21.23 -5.95 11.30
C THR A 188 -20.27 -6.12 10.15
N ILE A 189 -20.66 -6.90 9.13
CA ILE A 189 -19.88 -7.10 7.92
C ILE A 189 -19.99 -5.85 7.06
N ILE A 190 -18.85 -5.33 6.68
CA ILE A 190 -18.73 -4.20 5.75
C ILE A 190 -18.80 -4.76 4.34
N GLY A 191 -19.75 -4.29 3.52
CA GLY A 191 -19.80 -4.64 2.10
C GLY A 191 -18.55 -4.17 1.36
N GLU A 192 -18.33 -4.68 0.14
CA GLU A 192 -17.19 -4.29 -0.69
C GLU A 192 -17.02 -2.76 -0.69
N LYS A 193 -15.81 -2.30 -0.36
CA LYS A 193 -15.45 -0.87 -0.23
C LYS A 193 -16.29 -0.06 0.78
N GLY A 194 -17.01 -0.72 1.71
CA GLY A 194 -17.78 -0.03 2.75
C GLY A 194 -19.09 0.61 2.25
N ILE A 195 -19.74 0.01 1.24
CA ILE A 195 -20.97 0.54 0.63
C ILE A 195 -22.07 0.84 1.65
N ASN A 196 -22.12 0.08 2.77
CA ASN A 196 -23.15 0.22 3.81
C ASN A 196 -22.86 1.32 4.84
N LEU A 197 -21.73 2.04 4.70
CA LEU A 197 -21.30 3.07 5.64
C LEU A 197 -21.20 4.44 4.96
N SER A 198 -21.49 5.50 5.72
CA SER A 198 -21.23 6.86 5.23
C SER A 198 -19.71 7.13 5.07
N GLY A 199 -19.34 8.13 4.28
CA GLY A 199 -17.93 8.51 4.09
C GLY A 199 -17.22 8.81 5.43
N GLY A 200 -17.89 9.54 6.33
CA GLY A 200 -17.34 9.85 7.66
C GLY A 200 -17.23 8.63 8.58
N GLN A 201 -18.13 7.64 8.46
CA GLN A 201 -18.03 6.39 9.21
C GLN A 201 -16.83 5.56 8.72
N ARG A 202 -16.63 5.44 7.39
CA ARG A 202 -15.47 4.77 6.83
C ARG A 202 -14.17 5.41 7.30
N GLN A 203 -14.09 6.74 7.26
CA GLN A 203 -12.91 7.47 7.69
C GLN A 203 -12.59 7.23 9.17
N ARG A 204 -13.59 7.23 10.06
CA ARG A 204 -13.38 6.94 11.49
C ARG A 204 -12.90 5.51 11.74
N ILE A 205 -13.38 4.52 10.97
CA ILE A 205 -12.85 3.15 11.05
C ILE A 205 -11.39 3.12 10.60
N ALA A 206 -11.02 3.84 9.52
CA ALA A 206 -9.63 3.91 9.08
C ALA A 206 -8.72 4.61 10.10
N ILE A 207 -9.22 5.64 10.78
CA ILE A 207 -8.49 6.27 11.90
C ILE A 207 -8.32 5.27 13.03
N ALA A 208 -9.36 4.52 13.41
CA ALA A 208 -9.26 3.49 14.45
C ALA A 208 -8.25 2.40 14.10
N ARG A 209 -8.13 2.04 12.81
CA ARG A 209 -7.09 1.11 12.31
C ARG A 209 -5.67 1.66 12.49
N ALA A 210 -5.50 2.97 12.42
CA ALA A 210 -4.20 3.65 12.50
C ALA A 210 -3.75 3.96 13.94
N VAL A 211 -4.64 3.85 14.92
CA VAL A 211 -4.38 4.07 16.36
C VAL A 211 -3.92 2.80 17.04
#